data_7ddf2c567f7f719aff941753b99a7013
#
_entry.id   7ddf2c567f7f719aff941753b99a7013
#
_cell.length_a   1.000
_cell.length_b   1.000
_cell.length_c   1.000
_cell.angle_alpha   90.00
_cell.angle_beta   90.00
_cell.angle_gamma   90.00
#
_symmetry.space_group_name_H-M   'P 1'
#
loop_
_entity.id
_entity.type
_entity.pdbx_description
1 polymer ?
#
loop_
_entity_poly.entity_id
_entity_poly.type
_entity_poly.pdbx_seq_one_letter_code
_entity_poly.pdbx_strand_id
1 'polypeptide(L)'
;MKRRDFCKGLAVTLAAGALAPGAALPQAGAATALVGRAVPDDYYTLWYRSDRCSADLRHDYYYSDSLFDHAATEYDDKLALATLGMAAAADSSWESDQYYWMTGEVGRADHIRDAFAKLGFAEVQLFNYTHSLNDAPDTAACAVARKTLVRGGRQVTIIGAFVRGSGYGAEWSGNLHAGSGSAHTGFVAAARQLTEKIRGYVQASAKRQPLGTLKLWMGGYSRGAVVANLLAARVNRELSGLERENVFVYTFATPVALGPQDYPDLQQDYDNNHNADGSLKESWGESNIFNIISSGDIVPHLLPEEWGFHRNGNDRFLPSTRNEEELEDLNEMGKNDFGPTPLDFSWLATDKETDEVMLRMEEYFISRENYHEKYEAALMDMTQCAFIRSEEEVTQNKVLDDGEVIQRLRTLTHLKNMDYWKISRAVWAASTMSRAVLKRVDAENIPIRAQQIVVPILAVGLCYGLESEAVSLIAKYILMFVAMKSAPDDAIRAAFCHHCENYIALMEYYAPSEHCMEATTRT
;
A
#
# COMPACT_ATOMS: atom_id res chain seq x y z
N MET A 1 13.20 -7.99 23.04
CA MET A 1 12.78 -7.18 24.21
C MET A 1 11.51 -7.78 24.75
N LYS A 2 11.39 -8.05 26.05
CA LYS A 2 10.20 -8.71 26.57
C LYS A 2 9.00 -7.75 26.59
N ARG A 3 7.81 -8.23 26.23
CA ARG A 3 6.53 -7.49 26.18
C ARG A 3 6.28 -6.56 27.39
N ARG A 4 6.74 -6.99 28.57
CA ARG A 4 6.60 -6.22 29.83
C ARG A 4 7.42 -4.93 29.89
N ASP A 5 8.57 -4.87 29.22
CA ASP A 5 9.46 -3.71 29.33
C ASP A 5 9.03 -2.58 28.39
N PHE A 6 8.32 -2.92 27.31
CA PHE A 6 7.73 -1.95 26.39
C PHE A 6 6.55 -1.21 27.03
N CYS A 7 5.61 -1.95 27.62
CA CYS A 7 4.46 -1.37 28.30
C CYS A 7 4.88 -0.40 29.43
N LYS A 8 5.98 -0.71 30.13
CA LYS A 8 6.51 0.16 31.20
C LYS A 8 7.07 1.47 30.65
N GLY A 9 7.75 1.45 29.50
CA GLY A 9 8.33 2.66 28.90
C GLY A 9 7.26 3.64 28.41
N LEU A 10 6.17 3.14 27.82
CA LEU A 10 5.09 3.99 27.32
C LEU A 10 4.18 4.50 28.45
N ALA A 11 3.84 3.60 29.41
CA ALA A 11 3.02 3.94 30.56
C ALA A 11 3.67 5.02 31.47
N VAL A 12 4.99 4.96 31.63
CA VAL A 12 5.73 6.01 32.38
C VAL A 12 5.70 7.36 31.67
N THR A 13 5.72 7.35 30.32
CA THR A 13 5.70 8.62 29.55
C THR A 13 4.31 9.23 29.50
N LEU A 14 3.25 8.42 29.49
CA LEU A 14 1.85 8.87 29.51
C LEU A 14 1.39 9.23 30.94
N ALA A 15 1.86 8.48 31.96
CA ALA A 15 1.51 8.74 33.37
C ALA A 15 2.18 10.01 33.92
N ALA A 16 3.31 10.45 33.38
CA ALA A 16 3.95 11.73 33.75
C ALA A 16 3.13 12.96 33.31
N GLY A 17 2.09 12.78 32.47
CA GLY A 17 1.14 13.81 32.08
C GLY A 17 -0.10 13.93 33.01
N ALA A 18 -0.33 12.96 33.91
CA ALA A 18 -1.41 13.01 34.89
C ALA A 18 -0.94 13.79 36.13
N LEU A 19 -1.26 15.05 36.20
CA LEU A 19 -0.98 15.92 37.35
C LEU A 19 -1.68 15.40 38.61
N ALA A 20 -0.90 15.12 39.63
CA ALA A 20 -1.42 14.95 40.98
C ALA A 20 -2.12 16.24 41.44
N PRO A 21 -3.32 16.17 42.05
CA PRO A 21 -3.99 17.36 42.56
C PRO A 21 -3.19 17.91 43.75
N GLY A 22 -2.59 19.08 43.61
CA GLY A 22 -1.98 19.79 44.72
C GLY A 22 -0.55 20.34 44.54
N ALA A 23 0.09 20.18 43.39
CA ALA A 23 1.37 20.79 43.13
C ALA A 23 1.19 22.26 42.67
N ALA A 24 1.79 23.20 43.38
CA ALA A 24 1.85 24.60 42.99
C ALA A 24 2.45 24.76 41.59
N LEU A 25 1.84 25.59 40.75
CA LEU A 25 2.31 25.91 39.41
C LEU A 25 3.76 26.40 39.46
N PRO A 26 4.70 25.82 38.72
CA PRO A 26 5.99 26.46 38.51
C PRO A 26 5.78 27.74 37.71
N GLN A 27 6.47 28.80 38.15
CA GLN A 27 6.52 30.08 37.44
C GLN A 27 6.84 29.89 35.97
N ALA A 28 6.27 30.75 35.14
CA ALA A 28 6.35 30.80 33.70
C ALA A 28 7.78 30.51 33.16
N GLY A 29 8.09 29.25 32.96
CA GLY A 29 9.19 28.82 32.11
C GLY A 29 8.80 29.06 30.67
N ALA A 30 9.73 29.43 29.81
CA ALA A 30 9.54 29.71 28.40
C ALA A 30 8.57 28.73 27.79
N ALA A 31 7.47 29.22 27.19
CA ALA A 31 6.47 28.38 26.52
C ALA A 31 7.20 27.53 25.50
N THR A 32 7.21 26.23 25.73
CA THR A 32 7.83 25.26 24.79
C THR A 32 7.13 25.45 23.45
N ALA A 33 7.88 25.83 22.40
CA ALA A 33 7.32 26.10 21.10
C ALA A 33 6.57 24.83 20.59
N LEU A 34 5.32 25.01 20.18
CA LEU A 34 4.53 23.93 19.61
C LEU A 34 5.20 23.42 18.33
N VAL A 35 5.14 22.11 18.09
CA VAL A 35 5.66 21.51 16.86
C VAL A 35 4.57 21.57 15.80
N GLY A 36 4.92 22.07 14.61
CA GLY A 36 3.93 22.35 13.58
C GLY A 36 3.07 23.57 13.92
N ARG A 37 1.97 23.73 13.21
CA ARG A 37 1.04 24.86 13.38
C ARG A 37 -0.40 24.41 13.12
N ALA A 38 -1.35 25.03 13.79
CA ALA A 38 -2.76 24.95 13.41
C ALA A 38 -2.94 25.55 12.02
N VAL A 39 -3.85 24.98 11.25
CA VAL A 39 -4.22 25.51 9.93
C VAL A 39 -5.70 25.86 9.89
N PRO A 40 -6.12 26.81 9.03
CA PRO A 40 -7.54 27.11 8.80
C PRO A 40 -8.29 25.88 8.30
N ASP A 41 -9.57 25.86 8.57
CA ASP A 41 -10.51 24.92 7.97
C ASP A 41 -10.73 25.34 6.52
N ASP A 42 -10.17 24.63 5.57
CA ASP A 42 -10.15 25.00 4.15
C ASP A 42 -9.84 23.80 3.24
N TYR A 43 -9.91 24.03 1.93
CA TYR A 43 -9.43 23.10 0.93
C TYR A 43 -7.93 23.29 0.69
N TYR A 44 -7.20 22.18 0.67
CA TYR A 44 -5.76 22.13 0.47
C TYR A 44 -5.42 21.35 -0.78
N THR A 45 -4.77 21.99 -1.74
CA THR A 45 -4.26 21.33 -2.94
C THR A 45 -3.09 20.44 -2.58
N LEU A 46 -3.26 19.12 -2.68
CA LEU A 46 -2.20 18.14 -2.52
C LEU A 46 -1.77 17.61 -3.89
N TRP A 47 -0.46 17.46 -4.04
CA TRP A 47 0.14 16.91 -5.25
C TRP A 47 0.52 15.46 -5.05
N TYR A 48 0.42 14.68 -6.12
CA TYR A 48 0.86 13.30 -6.14
C TYR A 48 1.32 12.89 -7.54
N ARG A 49 2.09 11.82 -7.64
CA ARG A 49 2.49 11.25 -8.92
C ARG A 49 1.47 10.21 -9.36
N SER A 50 0.89 10.42 -10.54
CA SER A 50 -0.03 9.47 -11.17
C SER A 50 0.74 8.49 -12.05
N ASP A 51 0.54 7.20 -11.80
CA ASP A 51 1.06 6.14 -12.68
C ASP A 51 0.20 5.99 -13.94
N ARG A 52 -1.08 6.39 -13.86
CA ARG A 52 -2.03 6.35 -14.96
C ARG A 52 -1.61 7.21 -16.16
N CYS A 53 -1.12 8.41 -15.91
CA CYS A 53 -0.70 9.35 -16.95
C CYS A 53 0.78 9.72 -16.87
N SER A 54 1.55 9.09 -15.99
CA SER A 54 2.98 9.38 -15.75
C SER A 54 3.27 10.87 -15.53
N ALA A 55 2.36 11.57 -14.86
CA ALA A 55 2.42 13.01 -14.61
C ALA A 55 2.15 13.32 -13.14
N ASP A 56 2.60 14.50 -12.69
CA ASP A 56 2.20 15.00 -11.39
C ASP A 56 0.80 15.61 -11.51
N LEU A 57 -0.13 15.07 -10.74
CA LEU A 57 -1.51 15.55 -10.63
C LEU A 57 -1.71 16.25 -9.29
N ARG A 58 -2.82 16.94 -9.17
CA ARG A 58 -3.24 17.62 -7.95
C ARG A 58 -4.74 17.50 -7.78
N HIS A 59 -5.16 17.53 -6.53
CA HIS A 59 -6.56 17.57 -6.17
C HIS A 59 -6.73 18.37 -4.87
N ASP A 60 -7.90 18.99 -4.67
CA ASP A 60 -8.20 19.83 -3.54
C ASP A 60 -8.97 19.01 -2.49
N TYR A 61 -8.42 18.89 -1.28
CA TYR A 61 -9.01 18.14 -0.18
C TYR A 61 -9.39 19.06 0.96
N TYR A 62 -10.61 18.93 1.47
CA TYR A 62 -10.98 19.61 2.70
C TYR A 62 -10.20 19.04 3.88
N TYR A 63 -9.60 19.92 4.66
CA TYR A 63 -8.93 19.55 5.90
C TYR A 63 -9.21 20.57 6.99
N SER A 64 -9.47 20.06 8.18
CA SER A 64 -9.59 20.82 9.42
C SER A 64 -8.95 20.04 10.57
N ASP A 65 -8.31 20.74 11.48
CA ASP A 65 -7.82 20.12 12.71
C ASP A 65 -8.94 19.55 13.58
N SER A 66 -10.19 20.01 13.38
CA SER A 66 -11.39 19.52 14.09
C SER A 66 -11.85 18.14 13.62
N LEU A 67 -11.38 17.66 12.46
CA LEU A 67 -11.65 16.29 11.98
C LEU A 67 -11.16 15.21 12.97
N PHE A 68 -10.31 15.57 13.91
CA PHE A 68 -9.84 14.68 14.97
C PHE A 68 -10.57 14.86 16.30
N ASP A 69 -11.63 15.67 16.38
CA ASP A 69 -12.32 15.94 17.65
C ASP A 69 -13.41 14.88 17.99
N HIS A 70 -13.80 14.02 17.03
CA HIS A 70 -14.67 12.85 17.26
C HIS A 70 -13.86 11.59 17.64
N ALA A 71 -14.55 10.51 17.97
CA ALA A 71 -13.92 9.22 18.21
C ALA A 71 -13.51 8.58 16.88
N ALA A 72 -12.32 7.97 16.83
CA ALA A 72 -11.81 7.34 15.62
C ALA A 72 -12.61 6.09 15.19
N THR A 73 -13.56 5.62 16.02
CA THR A 73 -14.50 4.57 15.69
C THR A 73 -15.71 5.06 14.88
N GLU A 74 -15.82 6.38 14.73
CA GLU A 74 -16.83 7.01 13.89
C GLU A 74 -16.22 7.30 12.51
N TYR A 75 -16.90 6.87 11.46
CA TYR A 75 -16.45 7.16 10.10
C TYR A 75 -16.70 8.63 9.76
N ASP A 76 -15.68 9.27 9.16
CA ASP A 76 -15.77 10.63 8.65
C ASP A 76 -15.29 10.65 7.20
N ASP A 77 -16.18 11.00 6.27
CA ASP A 77 -15.93 11.01 4.83
C ASP A 77 -14.88 12.04 4.42
N LYS A 78 -14.85 13.21 5.07
CA LYS A 78 -13.87 14.26 4.83
C LYS A 78 -12.48 13.84 5.27
N LEU A 79 -12.38 13.23 6.46
CA LEU A 79 -11.10 12.70 6.94
C LEU A 79 -10.64 11.51 6.09
N ALA A 80 -11.57 10.67 5.63
CA ALA A 80 -11.28 9.59 4.69
C ALA A 80 -10.68 10.15 3.39
N LEU A 81 -11.32 11.14 2.77
CA LEU A 81 -10.84 11.74 1.53
C LEU A 81 -9.50 12.47 1.72
N ALA A 82 -9.32 13.24 2.81
CA ALA A 82 -8.03 13.83 3.17
C ALA A 82 -6.94 12.77 3.38
N THR A 83 -7.30 11.62 3.97
CA THR A 83 -6.38 10.49 4.15
C THR A 83 -5.97 9.89 2.80
N LEU A 84 -6.90 9.77 1.85
CA LEU A 84 -6.58 9.33 0.49
C LEU A 84 -5.60 10.28 -0.19
N GLY A 85 -5.80 11.60 -0.07
CA GLY A 85 -4.88 12.60 -0.58
C GLY A 85 -3.47 12.47 0.01
N MET A 86 -3.36 12.23 1.31
CA MET A 86 -2.08 11.97 1.97
C MET A 86 -1.45 10.64 1.54
N ALA A 87 -2.26 9.59 1.36
CA ALA A 87 -1.79 8.30 0.87
C ALA A 87 -1.29 8.40 -0.59
N ALA A 88 -2.01 9.11 -1.46
CA ALA A 88 -1.59 9.39 -2.83
C ALA A 88 -0.29 10.22 -2.87
N ALA A 89 -0.17 11.24 -2.01
CA ALA A 89 1.06 12.03 -1.90
C ALA A 89 2.25 11.21 -1.36
N ALA A 90 2.00 10.17 -0.54
CA ALA A 90 3.02 9.25 -0.06
C ALA A 90 3.49 8.27 -1.13
N ASP A 91 2.63 8.00 -2.12
CA ASP A 91 2.99 7.14 -3.24
C ASP A 91 3.97 7.84 -4.16
N SER A 92 4.92 7.10 -4.67
CA SER A 92 5.87 7.58 -5.68
C SER A 92 5.82 6.63 -6.84
N SER A 93 5.89 7.17 -8.07
CA SER A 93 5.93 6.32 -9.24
C SER A 93 7.12 5.38 -9.17
N TRP A 94 6.92 4.13 -9.56
CA TRP A 94 7.99 3.12 -9.62
C TRP A 94 9.17 3.54 -10.52
N GLU A 95 8.93 4.35 -11.54
CA GLU A 95 9.97 4.92 -12.40
C GLU A 95 10.94 5.82 -11.62
N SER A 96 10.40 6.63 -10.69
CA SER A 96 11.25 7.47 -9.86
C SER A 96 12.07 6.67 -8.86
N ASP A 97 11.53 5.57 -8.35
CA ASP A 97 12.24 4.72 -7.40
C ASP A 97 13.36 3.91 -8.05
N GLN A 98 13.22 3.49 -9.30
CA GLN A 98 14.32 2.87 -10.05
C GLN A 98 15.51 3.81 -10.24
N TYR A 99 15.26 5.10 -10.39
CA TYR A 99 16.31 6.11 -10.50
C TYR A 99 17.05 6.34 -9.19
N TYR A 100 16.34 6.38 -8.10
CA TYR A 100 16.85 6.78 -6.78
C TYR A 100 17.75 5.75 -6.11
N TRP A 101 17.56 4.47 -6.31
CA TRP A 101 18.47 3.49 -5.73
C TRP A 101 19.88 3.54 -6.35
N MET A 102 20.01 4.12 -7.54
CA MET A 102 21.31 4.36 -8.16
C MET A 102 22.03 5.59 -7.63
N THR A 103 21.30 6.64 -7.29
CA THR A 103 21.86 7.94 -6.88
C THR A 103 21.99 8.08 -5.37
N GLY A 104 21.31 7.24 -4.58
CA GLY A 104 21.21 7.38 -3.13
C GLY A 104 20.35 8.56 -2.68
N GLU A 105 19.68 9.24 -3.60
CA GLU A 105 18.73 10.31 -3.28
C GLU A 105 17.44 9.73 -2.74
N VAL A 106 16.80 10.46 -1.84
CA VAL A 106 15.49 10.10 -1.30
C VAL A 106 14.46 10.25 -2.41
N GLY A 107 13.88 9.17 -2.85
CA GLY A 107 12.89 9.15 -3.89
C GLY A 107 11.80 10.19 -3.69
N ARG A 108 10.88 10.37 -4.60
CA ARG A 108 9.88 11.46 -4.61
C ARG A 108 8.96 11.50 -3.38
N ALA A 109 9.57 11.70 -2.24
CA ALA A 109 8.90 12.07 -1.00
C ALA A 109 8.52 13.55 -0.96
N ASP A 110 8.74 14.29 -2.06
CA ASP A 110 8.48 15.74 -2.11
C ASP A 110 7.00 16.02 -1.93
N HIS A 111 6.14 15.25 -2.55
CA HIS A 111 4.69 15.43 -2.45
C HIS A 111 4.20 15.21 -1.03
N ILE A 112 4.58 14.13 -0.35
CA ILE A 112 4.16 13.88 1.03
C ILE A 112 4.77 14.89 2.01
N ARG A 113 6.00 15.37 1.76
CA ARG A 113 6.60 16.43 2.57
C ARG A 113 5.84 17.75 2.42
N ASP A 114 5.48 18.12 1.18
CA ASP A 114 4.67 19.30 0.88
C ASP A 114 3.28 19.18 1.50
N ALA A 115 2.63 18.02 1.35
CA ALA A 115 1.32 17.75 1.94
C ALA A 115 1.34 17.92 3.47
N PHE A 116 2.32 17.32 4.16
CA PHE A 116 2.47 17.50 5.59
C PHE A 116 2.69 18.99 5.97
N ALA A 117 3.53 19.70 5.23
CA ALA A 117 3.80 21.11 5.50
C ALA A 117 2.56 21.99 5.31
N LYS A 118 1.77 21.74 4.25
CA LYS A 118 0.49 22.44 3.99
C LYS A 118 -0.51 22.23 5.11
N LEU A 119 -0.64 21.00 5.60
CA LEU A 119 -1.52 20.67 6.71
C LEU A 119 -0.93 21.04 8.09
N GLY A 120 0.21 21.74 8.15
CA GLY A 120 0.82 22.27 9.35
C GLY A 120 1.60 21.26 10.18
N PHE A 121 1.88 20.07 9.65
CA PHE A 121 2.76 19.09 10.29
C PHE A 121 4.23 19.46 10.12
N ALA A 122 5.05 19.01 11.05
CA ALA A 122 6.50 19.22 11.06
C ALA A 122 7.24 17.95 11.50
N GLU A 123 8.56 18.01 11.51
CA GLU A 123 9.44 16.90 11.89
C GLU A 123 9.19 15.64 11.05
N VAL A 124 9.06 15.83 9.74
CA VAL A 124 8.84 14.73 8.80
C VAL A 124 10.02 13.77 8.82
N GLN A 125 9.75 12.50 9.07
CA GLN A 125 10.71 11.41 8.98
C GLN A 125 10.23 10.39 7.94
N LEU A 126 11.15 9.98 7.07
CA LEU A 126 10.90 9.00 6.02
C LEU A 126 11.56 7.68 6.40
N PHE A 127 10.83 6.60 6.27
CA PHE A 127 11.32 5.24 6.47
C PHE A 127 11.25 4.47 5.15
N ASN A 128 12.32 3.79 4.80
CA ASN A 128 12.42 2.91 3.64
C ASN A 128 12.08 3.56 2.28
N TYR A 129 12.23 4.88 2.13
CA TYR A 129 12.06 5.57 0.85
C TYR A 129 13.26 5.43 -0.08
N THR A 130 14.42 5.11 0.48
CA THR A 130 15.64 4.79 -0.29
C THR A 130 15.87 3.28 -0.27
N HIS A 131 16.20 2.72 -1.42
CA HIS A 131 16.34 1.28 -1.61
C HIS A 131 17.68 0.91 -2.20
N SER A 132 18.17 -0.27 -1.86
CA SER A 132 19.22 -0.94 -2.58
C SER A 132 18.67 -2.21 -3.25
N LEU A 133 19.32 -2.68 -4.30
CA LEU A 133 18.98 -3.96 -4.95
C LEU A 133 19.01 -5.17 -3.99
N ASN A 134 19.62 -4.99 -2.82
CA ASN A 134 19.76 -6.03 -1.81
C ASN A 134 18.72 -5.92 -0.69
N ASP A 135 17.80 -4.96 -0.77
CA ASP A 135 16.77 -4.83 0.27
C ASP A 135 15.82 -6.02 0.24
N ALA A 136 15.36 -6.40 1.43
CA ALA A 136 14.43 -7.50 1.54
C ALA A 136 13.08 -7.15 0.86
N PRO A 137 12.42 -8.13 0.22
CA PRO A 137 11.14 -7.90 -0.45
C PRO A 137 10.02 -7.49 0.50
N ASP A 138 10.15 -7.82 1.77
CA ASP A 138 9.11 -7.67 2.78
C ASP A 138 9.27 -6.34 3.55
N THR A 139 9.41 -5.24 2.81
CA THR A 139 9.49 -3.89 3.37
C THR A 139 8.39 -3.01 2.79
N ALA A 140 8.12 -1.89 3.44
CA ALA A 140 7.29 -0.82 2.90
C ALA A 140 7.84 0.54 3.34
N ALA A 141 7.70 1.55 2.47
CA ALA A 141 8.05 2.91 2.81
C ALA A 141 6.92 3.58 3.61
N CYS A 142 7.30 4.46 4.53
CA CYS A 142 6.34 5.21 5.33
C CYS A 142 6.88 6.60 5.66
N ALA A 143 6.02 7.61 5.51
CA ALA A 143 6.30 8.96 5.94
C ALA A 143 5.55 9.25 7.24
N VAL A 144 6.25 9.81 8.24
CA VAL A 144 5.69 10.14 9.54
C VAL A 144 6.00 11.59 9.88
N ALA A 145 5.01 12.32 10.39
CA ALA A 145 5.17 13.68 10.85
C ALA A 145 4.28 13.96 12.06
N ARG A 146 4.55 15.03 12.80
CA ARG A 146 3.71 15.40 13.93
C ARG A 146 3.28 16.86 13.91
N LYS A 147 2.17 17.11 14.58
CA LYS A 147 1.60 18.42 14.80
C LYS A 147 1.06 18.50 16.22
N THR A 148 1.34 19.58 16.91
CA THR A 148 0.89 19.79 18.28
C THR A 148 -0.03 21.00 18.35
N LEU A 149 -1.20 20.80 18.91
CA LEU A 149 -2.28 21.78 19.02
C LEU A 149 -2.63 22.02 20.50
N VAL A 150 -3.28 23.13 20.77
CA VAL A 150 -3.95 23.39 22.06
C VAL A 150 -5.45 23.42 21.82
N ARG A 151 -6.16 22.49 22.43
CA ARG A 151 -7.61 22.34 22.37
C ARG A 151 -8.20 22.40 23.75
N GLY A 152 -9.08 23.37 24.00
CA GLY A 152 -9.68 23.54 25.34
C GLY A 152 -8.64 23.70 26.48
N GLY A 153 -7.50 24.33 26.21
CA GLY A 153 -6.40 24.48 27.17
C GLY A 153 -5.56 23.22 27.39
N ARG A 154 -5.81 22.13 26.66
CA ARG A 154 -5.03 20.89 26.72
C ARG A 154 -4.19 20.73 25.46
N GLN A 155 -3.01 20.17 25.62
CA GLN A 155 -2.16 19.82 24.50
C GLN A 155 -2.65 18.52 23.84
N VAL A 156 -2.79 18.55 22.52
CA VAL A 156 -3.11 17.42 21.66
C VAL A 156 -1.99 17.29 20.63
N THR A 157 -1.44 16.12 20.47
CA THR A 157 -0.44 15.83 19.44
C THR A 157 -1.03 14.83 18.44
N ILE A 158 -1.10 15.23 17.19
CA ILE A 158 -1.48 14.37 16.07
C ILE A 158 -0.19 13.89 15.40
N ILE A 159 -0.03 12.59 15.24
CA ILE A 159 1.05 11.96 14.46
C ILE A 159 0.41 11.33 13.23
N GLY A 160 0.72 11.88 12.05
CA GLY A 160 0.37 11.31 10.76
C GLY A 160 1.39 10.26 10.34
N ALA A 161 0.95 9.10 9.86
CA ALA A 161 1.79 8.03 9.34
C ALA A 161 1.15 7.44 8.07
N PHE A 162 1.77 7.69 6.91
CA PHE A 162 1.23 7.28 5.62
C PHE A 162 2.17 6.29 4.95
N VAL A 163 1.64 5.12 4.65
CA VAL A 163 2.39 4.01 4.05
C VAL A 163 2.23 4.07 2.54
N ARG A 164 3.38 4.09 1.86
CA ARG A 164 3.44 4.12 0.40
C ARG A 164 3.00 2.79 -0.21
N GLY A 165 2.39 2.83 -1.37
CA GLY A 165 2.12 1.67 -2.22
C GLY A 165 3.39 0.96 -2.69
N SER A 166 3.26 0.08 -3.68
CA SER A 166 4.42 -0.64 -4.22
C SER A 166 5.26 0.28 -5.08
N GLY A 167 6.45 0.62 -4.63
CA GLY A 167 7.34 1.57 -5.32
C GLY A 167 8.47 0.93 -6.11
N TYR A 168 9.04 -0.19 -5.69
CA TYR A 168 10.23 -0.77 -6.30
C TYR A 168 10.17 -2.30 -6.37
N GLY A 169 11.08 -2.89 -7.16
CA GLY A 169 11.02 -4.30 -7.52
C GLY A 169 10.96 -5.27 -6.35
N ALA A 170 11.67 -5.00 -5.25
CA ALA A 170 11.61 -5.86 -4.08
C ALA A 170 10.22 -5.80 -3.39
N GLU A 171 9.60 -4.62 -3.28
CA GLU A 171 8.24 -4.48 -2.74
C GLU A 171 7.21 -5.19 -3.63
N TRP A 172 7.33 -5.06 -4.96
CA TRP A 172 6.49 -5.80 -5.91
C TRP A 172 6.63 -7.31 -5.73
N SER A 173 7.86 -7.80 -5.58
CA SER A 173 8.13 -9.20 -5.28
C SER A 173 7.49 -9.63 -3.95
N GLY A 174 7.58 -8.79 -2.92
CA GLY A 174 6.95 -9.00 -1.62
C GLY A 174 5.43 -9.12 -1.64
N ASN A 175 4.75 -8.57 -2.68
CA ASN A 175 3.30 -8.76 -2.86
C ASN A 175 2.95 -10.23 -3.16
N LEU A 176 3.89 -11.00 -3.67
CA LEU A 176 3.74 -12.41 -4.00
C LEU A 176 4.19 -13.35 -2.87
N HIS A 177 4.78 -12.81 -1.80
CA HIS A 177 5.27 -13.59 -0.65
C HIS A 177 4.14 -13.91 0.32
N ALA A 178 3.21 -14.78 -0.09
CA ALA A 178 2.08 -15.21 0.72
C ALA A 178 2.49 -16.06 1.93
N GLY A 179 3.51 -16.89 1.77
CA GLY A 179 4.03 -17.80 2.81
C GLY A 179 3.11 -18.99 3.10
N SER A 180 3.59 -19.88 3.96
CA SER A 180 2.86 -21.09 4.38
C SER A 180 1.96 -20.86 5.61
N GLY A 181 2.13 -19.74 6.31
CA GLY A 181 1.31 -19.37 7.46
C GLY A 181 -0.09 -18.90 7.08
N SER A 182 -0.97 -18.63 8.03
CA SER A 182 -2.32 -18.13 7.76
C SER A 182 -2.34 -16.67 7.33
N ALA A 183 -1.33 -15.86 7.69
CA ALA A 183 -1.19 -14.49 7.22
C ALA A 183 -0.21 -14.37 6.05
N HIS A 184 -0.38 -13.33 5.25
CA HIS A 184 0.51 -13.00 4.14
C HIS A 184 1.88 -12.53 4.66
N THR A 185 2.90 -13.35 4.48
CA THR A 185 4.22 -13.16 5.10
C THR A 185 4.84 -11.81 4.78
N GLY A 186 4.83 -11.40 3.50
CA GLY A 186 5.45 -10.15 3.05
C GLY A 186 4.81 -8.92 3.68
N PHE A 187 3.48 -8.87 3.75
CA PHE A 187 2.77 -7.73 4.33
C PHE A 187 2.93 -7.68 5.86
N VAL A 188 2.84 -8.82 6.54
CA VAL A 188 3.03 -8.90 7.99
C VAL A 188 4.43 -8.50 8.40
N ALA A 189 5.45 -8.92 7.65
CA ALA A 189 6.84 -8.55 7.92
C ALA A 189 7.06 -7.03 7.77
N ALA A 190 6.53 -6.44 6.69
CA ALA A 190 6.56 -4.99 6.47
C ALA A 190 5.85 -4.22 7.60
N ALA A 191 4.64 -4.63 7.97
CA ALA A 191 3.88 -4.01 9.05
C ALA A 191 4.60 -4.09 10.40
N ARG A 192 5.21 -5.24 10.71
CA ARG A 192 6.02 -5.42 11.93
C ARG A 192 7.21 -4.47 11.97
N GLN A 193 7.92 -4.33 10.85
CA GLN A 193 9.06 -3.42 10.74
C GLN A 193 8.62 -1.97 10.96
N LEU A 194 7.54 -1.53 10.31
CA LEU A 194 7.02 -0.16 10.46
C LEU A 194 6.46 0.10 11.86
N THR A 195 5.86 -0.88 12.52
CA THR A 195 5.43 -0.75 13.93
C THR A 195 6.58 -0.31 14.81
N GLU A 196 7.76 -0.93 14.68
CA GLU A 196 8.93 -0.55 15.47
C GLU A 196 9.45 0.86 15.11
N LYS A 197 9.39 1.24 13.83
CA LYS A 197 9.80 2.59 13.37
C LYS A 197 8.89 3.68 13.95
N ILE A 198 7.57 3.50 13.84
CA ILE A 198 6.59 4.47 14.36
C ILE A 198 6.66 4.53 15.88
N ARG A 199 6.80 3.40 16.56
CA ARG A 199 7.04 3.35 18.00
C ARG A 199 8.26 4.17 18.42
N GLY A 200 9.36 4.00 17.70
CA GLY A 200 10.58 4.77 17.89
C GLY A 200 10.37 6.27 17.70
N TYR A 201 9.62 6.68 16.68
CA TYR A 201 9.26 8.07 16.42
C TYR A 201 8.43 8.67 17.55
N VAL A 202 7.40 7.98 18.02
CA VAL A 202 6.54 8.39 19.15
C VAL A 202 7.38 8.56 20.41
N GLN A 203 8.22 7.59 20.74
CA GLN A 203 9.10 7.64 21.93
C GLN A 203 10.12 8.79 21.86
N ALA A 204 10.74 8.99 20.70
CA ALA A 204 11.67 10.10 20.49
C ALA A 204 10.97 11.47 20.62
N SER A 205 9.74 11.55 20.10
CA SER A 205 8.91 12.76 20.22
C SER A 205 8.53 13.06 21.67
N ALA A 206 8.09 12.03 22.40
CA ALA A 206 7.73 12.15 23.82
C ALA A 206 8.92 12.54 24.73
N LYS A 207 10.14 12.10 24.38
CA LYS A 207 11.36 12.50 25.11
C LYS A 207 11.71 13.98 24.90
N ARG A 208 11.38 14.55 23.74
CA ARG A 208 11.68 15.96 23.43
C ARG A 208 10.66 16.90 24.03
N GLN A 209 9.39 16.49 24.05
CA GLN A 209 8.28 17.31 24.51
C GLN A 209 7.12 16.41 24.92
N PRO A 210 6.40 16.72 26.02
CA PRO A 210 5.16 16.02 26.35
C PRO A 210 4.19 16.02 25.18
N LEU A 211 3.54 14.91 24.90
CA LEU A 211 2.62 14.77 23.76
C LEU A 211 1.19 15.24 24.11
N GLY A 212 0.84 15.28 25.40
CA GLY A 212 -0.53 15.51 25.81
C GLY A 212 -1.43 14.33 25.39
N THR A 213 -2.62 14.62 24.88
CA THR A 213 -3.44 13.60 24.23
C THR A 213 -2.83 13.25 22.89
N LEU A 214 -2.41 12.01 22.74
CA LEU A 214 -1.84 11.51 21.49
C LEU A 214 -2.96 10.97 20.60
N LYS A 215 -2.99 11.44 19.35
CA LYS A 215 -3.82 10.91 18.28
C LYS A 215 -2.91 10.40 17.15
N LEU A 216 -3.20 9.22 16.62
CA LEU A 216 -2.54 8.69 15.42
C LEU A 216 -3.49 8.79 14.24
N TRP A 217 -2.97 9.28 13.13
CA TRP A 217 -3.67 9.35 11.86
C TRP A 217 -2.89 8.52 10.84
N MET A 218 -3.47 7.43 10.38
CA MET A 218 -2.79 6.46 9.54
C MET A 218 -3.58 6.18 8.28
N GLY A 219 -2.86 5.99 7.17
CA GLY A 219 -3.45 5.60 5.91
C GLY A 219 -2.44 5.01 4.94
N GLY A 220 -2.96 4.49 3.85
CA GLY A 220 -2.17 3.95 2.76
C GLY A 220 -3.04 3.52 1.60
N TYR A 221 -2.40 3.31 0.46
CA TYR A 221 -3.02 2.88 -0.78
C TYR A 221 -2.41 1.56 -1.25
N SER A 222 -3.23 0.63 -1.82
CA SER A 222 -2.74 -0.63 -2.37
C SER A 222 -1.90 -1.44 -1.36
N ARG A 223 -0.65 -1.81 -1.68
CA ARG A 223 0.29 -2.41 -0.72
C ARG A 223 0.40 -1.59 0.56
N GLY A 224 0.46 -0.26 0.45
CA GLY A 224 0.51 0.63 1.61
C GLY A 224 -0.73 0.52 2.49
N ALA A 225 -1.89 0.28 1.88
CA ALA A 225 -3.15 0.09 2.59
C ALA A 225 -3.14 -1.17 3.46
N VAL A 226 -2.77 -2.32 2.90
CA VAL A 226 -2.74 -3.57 3.68
C VAL A 226 -1.69 -3.51 4.79
N VAL A 227 -0.54 -2.90 4.53
CA VAL A 227 0.49 -2.70 5.56
C VAL A 227 0.01 -1.74 6.65
N ALA A 228 -0.68 -0.65 6.30
CA ALA A 228 -1.29 0.28 7.27
C ALA A 228 -2.41 -0.39 8.09
N ASN A 229 -3.23 -1.22 7.45
CA ASN A 229 -4.27 -2.03 8.11
C ASN A 229 -3.68 -2.96 9.19
N LEU A 230 -2.68 -3.75 8.80
CA LEU A 230 -1.98 -4.65 9.73
C LEU A 230 -1.24 -3.90 10.84
N LEU A 231 -0.61 -2.77 10.51
CA LEU A 231 0.05 -1.89 11.45
C LEU A 231 -0.94 -1.33 12.48
N ALA A 232 -2.10 -0.85 12.03
CA ALA A 232 -3.13 -0.28 12.89
C ALA A 232 -3.69 -1.30 13.88
N ALA A 233 -4.00 -2.50 13.41
CA ALA A 233 -4.45 -3.59 14.27
C ALA A 233 -3.39 -3.96 15.34
N ARG A 234 -2.10 -3.93 14.97
CA ARG A 234 -1.00 -4.11 15.94
C ARG A 234 -0.92 -2.96 16.95
N VAL A 235 -1.09 -1.71 16.48
CA VAL A 235 -1.12 -0.53 17.35
C VAL A 235 -2.24 -0.65 18.38
N ASN A 236 -3.46 -0.99 17.95
CA ASN A 236 -4.60 -1.18 18.84
C ASN A 236 -4.36 -2.23 19.94
N ARG A 237 -3.62 -3.29 19.62
CA ARG A 237 -3.34 -4.40 20.55
C ARG A 237 -2.10 -4.20 21.42
N GLU A 238 -1.08 -3.56 20.89
CA GLU A 238 0.26 -3.54 21.50
C GLU A 238 0.61 -2.22 22.19
N LEU A 239 -0.04 -1.11 21.84
CA LEU A 239 0.23 0.20 22.43
C LEU A 239 -0.71 0.47 23.61
N SER A 240 -0.33 -0.05 24.78
CA SER A 240 -1.07 0.27 26.02
C SER A 240 -0.98 1.76 26.33
N GLY A 241 -2.11 2.40 26.63
CA GLY A 241 -2.23 3.83 26.95
C GLY A 241 -2.52 4.72 25.73
N LEU A 242 -2.64 4.15 24.55
CA LEU A 242 -3.27 4.79 23.39
C LEU A 242 -4.64 4.15 23.21
N GLU A 243 -5.67 4.91 23.43
CA GLU A 243 -7.05 4.47 23.27
C GLU A 243 -7.39 4.38 21.77
N ARG A 244 -8.14 3.36 21.40
CA ARG A 244 -8.58 3.10 20.03
C ARG A 244 -9.29 4.31 19.40
N GLU A 245 -10.07 5.02 20.19
CA GLU A 245 -10.78 6.24 19.82
C GLU A 245 -9.86 7.40 19.40
N ASN A 246 -8.54 7.24 19.60
CA ASN A 246 -7.52 8.18 19.19
C ASN A 246 -6.65 7.65 18.03
N VAL A 247 -7.02 6.55 17.38
CA VAL A 247 -6.28 5.94 16.28
C VAL A 247 -7.16 5.92 15.02
N PHE A 248 -7.03 6.96 14.20
CA PHE A 248 -7.79 7.18 12.96
C PHE A 248 -7.13 6.45 11.81
N VAL A 249 -7.84 5.51 11.18
CA VAL A 249 -7.26 4.66 10.12
C VAL A 249 -8.21 4.54 8.94
N TYR A 250 -7.72 4.98 7.77
CA TYR A 250 -8.42 4.83 6.51
C TYR A 250 -7.46 4.24 5.48
N THR A 251 -7.86 3.14 4.86
CA THR A 251 -7.05 2.42 3.89
C THR A 251 -7.83 2.24 2.58
N PHE A 252 -7.14 2.27 1.45
CA PHE A 252 -7.79 2.32 0.14
C PHE A 252 -7.22 1.25 -0.77
N ALA A 253 -8.09 0.61 -1.57
CA ALA A 253 -7.69 -0.49 -2.44
C ALA A 253 -6.95 -1.61 -1.67
N THR A 254 -7.43 -1.95 -0.50
CA THR A 254 -6.71 -2.78 0.48
C THR A 254 -6.78 -4.26 0.11
N PRO A 255 -5.67 -4.94 -0.22
CA PRO A 255 -5.64 -6.39 -0.39
C PRO A 255 -5.97 -7.12 0.92
N VAL A 256 -6.48 -8.35 0.81
CA VAL A 256 -6.63 -9.26 1.95
C VAL A 256 -5.27 -9.81 2.39
N ALA A 257 -5.06 -10.06 3.68
CA ALA A 257 -3.76 -10.47 4.18
C ALA A 257 -3.78 -11.39 5.41
N LEU A 258 -4.88 -11.44 6.13
CA LEU A 258 -4.99 -12.18 7.39
C LEU A 258 -5.83 -13.43 7.22
N GLY A 259 -5.30 -14.55 7.67
CA GLY A 259 -6.06 -15.77 7.83
C GLY A 259 -6.45 -16.00 9.29
N PRO A 260 -7.55 -16.73 9.54
CA PRO A 260 -8.07 -16.95 10.90
C PRO A 260 -7.12 -17.73 11.80
N GLN A 261 -6.18 -18.48 11.24
CA GLN A 261 -5.34 -19.40 12.01
C GLN A 261 -4.06 -18.78 12.62
N ASP A 262 -3.55 -17.65 12.10
CA ASP A 262 -2.34 -16.98 12.66
C ASP A 262 -2.65 -16.13 13.88
N TYR A 263 -3.90 -15.92 14.12
CA TYR A 263 -4.40 -15.29 15.32
C TYR A 263 -5.47 -16.22 15.91
N PRO A 264 -5.07 -17.29 16.62
CA PRO A 264 -6.05 -18.14 17.30
C PRO A 264 -6.93 -17.32 18.26
N ASP A 265 -6.40 -16.21 18.74
CA ASP A 265 -7.17 -15.19 19.45
C ASP A 265 -8.12 -14.40 18.52
N LEU A 266 -7.89 -14.36 17.18
CA LEU A 266 -8.76 -13.62 16.25
C LEU A 266 -10.01 -14.38 15.86
N GLN A 267 -10.00 -15.72 15.77
CA GLN A 267 -11.25 -16.45 15.58
C GLN A 267 -12.14 -16.26 16.81
N GLN A 268 -11.54 -16.33 17.99
CA GLN A 268 -12.27 -16.03 19.23
C GLN A 268 -12.63 -14.55 19.31
N ASP A 269 -11.77 -13.65 18.84
CA ASP A 269 -12.06 -12.22 18.73
C ASP A 269 -13.08 -11.94 17.64
N TYR A 270 -13.04 -12.62 16.49
CA TYR A 270 -14.08 -12.55 15.47
C TYR A 270 -15.43 -12.99 16.04
N ASP A 271 -15.52 -14.16 16.64
CA ASP A 271 -16.74 -14.70 17.26
C ASP A 271 -17.21 -13.84 18.44
N ASN A 272 -16.29 -13.25 19.20
CA ASN A 272 -16.61 -12.33 20.29
C ASN A 272 -17.05 -10.94 19.82
N ASN A 273 -16.63 -10.54 18.63
CA ASN A 273 -16.80 -9.17 18.11
C ASN A 273 -17.86 -9.05 17.02
N HIS A 274 -18.35 -10.18 16.48
CA HIS A 274 -19.47 -10.21 15.56
C HIS A 274 -20.74 -10.69 16.23
N ASN A 275 -21.85 -10.12 15.79
CA ASN A 275 -23.19 -10.62 16.11
C ASN A 275 -23.46 -11.88 15.27
N ALA A 276 -24.52 -12.62 15.62
CA ALA A 276 -24.91 -13.82 14.88
C ALA A 276 -25.30 -13.57 13.41
N ASP A 277 -25.56 -12.33 13.03
CA ASP A 277 -25.86 -11.87 11.67
C ASP A 277 -24.62 -11.41 10.89
N GLY A 278 -23.41 -11.57 11.47
CA GLY A 278 -22.16 -11.13 10.87
C GLY A 278 -21.85 -9.64 11.04
N SER A 279 -22.74 -8.86 11.63
CA SER A 279 -22.46 -7.45 11.91
C SER A 279 -21.49 -7.29 13.07
N LEU A 280 -20.71 -6.19 13.06
CA LEU A 280 -19.75 -5.88 14.09
C LEU A 280 -20.42 -5.45 15.40
N LYS A 281 -19.90 -5.92 16.52
CA LYS A 281 -20.26 -5.38 17.84
C LYS A 281 -19.54 -4.05 18.05
N GLU A 282 -20.16 -3.09 18.71
CA GLU A 282 -19.59 -1.77 19.04
C GLU A 282 -18.24 -1.83 19.80
N SER A 283 -17.97 -2.94 20.47
CA SER A 283 -16.75 -3.14 21.28
C SER A 283 -15.58 -3.76 20.52
N TRP A 284 -15.68 -3.94 19.19
CA TRP A 284 -14.64 -4.60 18.44
C TRP A 284 -13.32 -3.82 18.40
N GLY A 285 -12.19 -4.54 18.62
CA GLY A 285 -10.87 -3.94 18.77
C GLY A 285 -10.34 -3.19 17.53
N GLU A 286 -10.94 -3.43 16.37
CA GLU A 286 -10.54 -2.85 15.07
C GLU A 286 -11.65 -1.98 14.45
N SER A 287 -12.66 -1.61 15.22
CA SER A 287 -13.77 -0.76 14.77
C SER A 287 -13.36 0.63 14.29
N ASN A 288 -12.14 1.05 14.54
CA ASN A 288 -11.52 2.31 14.10
C ASN A 288 -10.74 2.18 12.79
N ILE A 289 -10.78 1.02 12.12
CA ILE A 289 -10.12 0.79 10.83
C ILE A 289 -11.21 0.73 9.76
N PHE A 290 -11.10 1.61 8.75
CA PHE A 290 -12.02 1.67 7.63
C PHE A 290 -11.27 1.39 6.33
N ASN A 291 -11.69 0.35 5.61
CA ASN A 291 -11.14 -0.03 4.31
C ASN A 291 -12.10 0.44 3.22
N ILE A 292 -11.67 1.37 2.41
CA ILE A 292 -12.47 1.87 1.29
C ILE A 292 -12.04 1.11 0.03
N ILE A 293 -12.99 0.42 -0.60
CA ILE A 293 -12.75 -0.53 -1.68
C ILE A 293 -13.69 -0.19 -2.84
N SER A 294 -13.15 0.04 -4.03
CA SER A 294 -13.96 0.11 -5.23
C SER A 294 -14.33 -1.31 -5.67
N SER A 295 -15.62 -1.57 -5.87
CA SER A 295 -16.10 -2.87 -6.31
C SER A 295 -15.60 -3.25 -7.72
N GLY A 296 -15.22 -2.25 -8.52
CA GLY A 296 -14.60 -2.48 -9.84
C GLY A 296 -13.10 -2.79 -9.78
N ASP A 297 -12.44 -2.64 -8.64
CA ASP A 297 -11.00 -2.84 -8.49
C ASP A 297 -10.68 -4.31 -8.19
N ILE A 298 -9.87 -4.95 -9.06
CA ILE A 298 -9.48 -6.35 -8.89
C ILE A 298 -8.47 -6.56 -7.75
N VAL A 299 -7.62 -5.58 -7.44
CA VAL A 299 -6.48 -5.77 -6.53
C VAL A 299 -6.88 -6.15 -5.10
N PRO A 300 -7.93 -5.58 -4.51
CA PRO A 300 -8.44 -6.03 -3.22
C PRO A 300 -8.88 -7.49 -3.16
N HIS A 301 -9.10 -8.12 -4.33
CA HIS A 301 -9.60 -9.49 -4.48
C HIS A 301 -8.56 -10.48 -5.03
N LEU A 302 -7.30 -10.05 -5.24
CA LEU A 302 -6.28 -10.87 -5.95
C LEU A 302 -5.89 -12.17 -5.26
N LEU A 303 -6.08 -12.31 -3.95
CA LEU A 303 -5.86 -13.58 -3.26
C LEU A 303 -7.18 -14.35 -3.20
N PRO A 304 -7.17 -15.66 -3.58
CA PRO A 304 -8.38 -16.46 -3.55
C PRO A 304 -9.03 -16.51 -2.17
N GLU A 305 -10.34 -16.42 -2.13
CA GLU A 305 -11.11 -16.46 -0.88
C GLU A 305 -10.90 -17.80 -0.15
N GLU A 306 -10.72 -18.90 -0.88
CA GLU A 306 -10.43 -20.22 -0.32
C GLU A 306 -9.09 -20.28 0.43
N TRP A 307 -8.19 -19.30 0.23
CA TRP A 307 -6.97 -19.20 1.03
C TRP A 307 -7.24 -18.66 2.43
N GLY A 308 -8.47 -18.20 2.71
CA GLY A 308 -8.94 -17.78 4.02
C GLY A 308 -8.42 -16.42 4.47
N PHE A 309 -7.92 -15.60 3.54
CA PHE A 309 -7.46 -14.25 3.88
C PHE A 309 -8.62 -13.25 4.00
N HIS A 310 -8.48 -12.34 4.95
CA HIS A 310 -9.39 -11.22 5.17
C HIS A 310 -8.64 -9.93 5.56
N ARG A 311 -9.35 -8.84 5.84
CA ARG A 311 -8.82 -7.56 6.34
C ARG A 311 -9.24 -7.34 7.79
N ASN A 312 -8.48 -6.53 8.52
CA ASN A 312 -8.98 -5.98 9.79
C ASN A 312 -9.93 -4.83 9.50
N GLY A 313 -10.92 -4.64 10.36
CA GLY A 313 -11.76 -3.45 10.33
C GLY A 313 -13.00 -3.56 9.47
N ASN A 314 -13.51 -2.42 9.07
CA ASN A 314 -14.78 -2.26 8.38
C ASN A 314 -14.54 -2.04 6.90
N ASP A 315 -14.98 -2.95 6.04
CA ASP A 315 -14.95 -2.78 4.59
C ASP A 315 -16.11 -1.88 4.16
N ARG A 316 -15.79 -0.87 3.33
CA ARG A 316 -16.73 0.07 2.74
C ARG A 316 -16.56 0.08 1.24
N PHE A 317 -17.59 -0.36 0.52
CA PHE A 317 -17.53 -0.52 -0.91
C PHE A 317 -18.05 0.73 -1.61
N LEU A 318 -17.24 1.24 -2.57
CA LEU A 318 -17.65 2.23 -3.53
C LEU A 318 -18.22 1.47 -4.74
N PRO A 319 -19.47 1.70 -5.12
CA PRO A 319 -20.06 1.03 -6.27
C PRO A 319 -19.37 1.45 -7.58
N SER A 320 -19.47 0.59 -8.57
CA SER A 320 -18.98 0.87 -9.93
C SER A 320 -20.02 0.39 -10.93
N THR A 321 -21.00 1.24 -11.22
CA THR A 321 -22.17 0.87 -12.03
C THR A 321 -22.07 1.32 -13.49
N ARG A 322 -21.20 2.28 -13.83
CA ARG A 322 -21.05 2.87 -15.15
C ARG A 322 -22.38 3.31 -15.80
N ASN A 323 -23.29 3.88 -15.02
CA ASN A 323 -24.44 4.51 -15.65
C ASN A 323 -24.00 5.80 -16.39
N GLU A 324 -24.80 6.26 -17.36
CA GLU A 324 -24.41 7.40 -18.21
C GLU A 324 -24.21 8.69 -17.40
N GLU A 325 -25.07 8.97 -16.41
CA GLU A 325 -25.01 10.15 -15.55
C GLU A 325 -23.73 10.12 -14.68
N GLU A 326 -23.44 9.00 -14.03
CA GLU A 326 -22.23 8.82 -13.24
C GLU A 326 -20.96 9.04 -14.07
N LEU A 327 -20.89 8.44 -15.26
CA LEU A 327 -19.73 8.60 -16.14
C LEU A 327 -19.58 10.02 -16.67
N GLU A 328 -20.67 10.72 -16.94
CA GLU A 328 -20.64 12.13 -17.37
C GLU A 328 -20.04 13.01 -16.26
N ASP A 329 -20.52 12.85 -15.02
CA ASP A 329 -20.05 13.60 -13.87
C ASP A 329 -18.58 13.28 -13.54
N LEU A 330 -18.21 12.00 -13.50
CA LEU A 330 -16.81 11.58 -13.27
C LEU A 330 -15.87 12.13 -14.35
N ASN A 331 -16.29 12.12 -15.63
CA ASN A 331 -15.49 12.68 -16.72
C ASN A 331 -15.41 14.20 -16.68
N GLU A 332 -16.41 14.89 -16.15
CA GLU A 332 -16.35 16.33 -15.91
C GLU A 332 -15.36 16.65 -14.78
N MET A 333 -15.39 15.93 -13.68
CA MET A 333 -14.39 16.00 -12.61
C MET A 333 -12.99 15.72 -13.16
N GLY A 334 -12.84 14.69 -13.98
CA GLY A 334 -11.55 14.34 -14.60
C GLY A 334 -10.95 15.44 -15.46
N LYS A 335 -11.79 16.27 -16.09
CA LYS A 335 -11.33 17.42 -16.89
C LYS A 335 -10.94 18.64 -16.04
N ASN A 336 -11.56 18.82 -14.88
CA ASN A 336 -11.52 20.08 -14.15
C ASN A 336 -10.67 19.99 -12.86
N ASP A 337 -10.69 18.86 -12.14
CA ASP A 337 -10.30 18.82 -10.74
C ASP A 337 -8.94 18.15 -10.49
N PHE A 338 -8.39 17.41 -11.48
CA PHE A 338 -7.13 16.69 -11.34
C PHE A 338 -5.88 17.42 -11.86
N GLY A 339 -6.03 18.68 -12.26
CA GLY A 339 -4.92 19.54 -12.67
C GLY A 339 -4.66 19.53 -14.18
N PRO A 340 -3.38 19.60 -14.62
CA PRO A 340 -3.11 19.97 -16.03
C PRO A 340 -3.42 18.86 -17.05
N THR A 341 -3.60 17.63 -16.60
CA THR A 341 -3.84 16.48 -17.48
C THR A 341 -5.27 15.99 -17.26
N PRO A 342 -6.15 16.15 -18.27
CA PRO A 342 -7.51 15.62 -18.19
C PRO A 342 -7.50 14.09 -18.03
N LEU A 343 -8.40 13.58 -17.19
CA LEU A 343 -8.60 12.17 -16.97
C LEU A 343 -9.92 11.70 -17.61
N ASP A 344 -9.93 10.47 -18.11
CA ASP A 344 -11.10 9.82 -18.70
C ASP A 344 -11.49 8.60 -17.85
N PHE A 345 -12.67 8.59 -17.27
CA PHE A 345 -13.19 7.52 -16.43
C PHE A 345 -14.05 6.49 -17.18
N SER A 346 -14.15 6.58 -18.51
CA SER A 346 -14.92 5.64 -19.34
C SER A 346 -14.42 4.19 -19.27
N TRP A 347 -13.23 3.97 -18.70
CA TRP A 347 -12.59 2.66 -18.55
C TRP A 347 -12.86 1.97 -17.21
N LEU A 348 -13.67 2.52 -16.34
CA LEU A 348 -14.04 1.85 -15.08
C LEU A 348 -14.72 0.52 -15.37
N ALA A 349 -14.33 -0.53 -14.65
CA ALA A 349 -15.05 -1.79 -14.63
C ALA A 349 -16.31 -1.68 -13.78
N THR A 350 -17.33 -2.41 -14.15
CA THR A 350 -18.49 -2.65 -13.27
C THR A 350 -18.16 -3.76 -12.29
N ASP A 351 -18.90 -3.81 -11.18
CA ASP A 351 -18.83 -4.91 -10.20
C ASP A 351 -18.94 -6.27 -10.89
N LYS A 352 -19.91 -6.40 -11.81
CA LYS A 352 -20.13 -7.64 -12.56
C LYS A 352 -18.92 -8.03 -13.42
N GLU A 353 -18.29 -7.09 -14.11
CA GLU A 353 -17.09 -7.36 -14.94
C GLU A 353 -15.94 -7.84 -14.07
N THR A 354 -15.75 -7.23 -12.91
CA THR A 354 -14.71 -7.63 -11.95
C THR A 354 -14.99 -9.02 -11.38
N ASP A 355 -16.23 -9.32 -10.98
CA ASP A 355 -16.64 -10.65 -10.51
C ASP A 355 -16.41 -11.72 -11.59
N GLU A 356 -16.74 -11.45 -12.85
CA GLU A 356 -16.49 -12.37 -13.96
C GLU A 356 -14.99 -12.62 -14.20
N VAL A 357 -14.16 -11.59 -14.03
CA VAL A 357 -12.69 -11.73 -14.13
C VAL A 357 -12.18 -12.59 -12.98
N MET A 358 -12.65 -12.34 -11.76
CA MET A 358 -12.25 -13.12 -10.58
C MET A 358 -12.64 -14.59 -10.71
N LEU A 359 -13.87 -14.90 -11.10
CA LEU A 359 -14.32 -16.28 -11.35
C LEU A 359 -13.44 -17.02 -12.37
N ARG A 360 -13.02 -16.33 -13.44
CA ARG A 360 -12.10 -16.92 -14.43
C ARG A 360 -10.70 -17.11 -13.86
N MET A 361 -10.24 -16.23 -12.99
CA MET A 361 -8.93 -16.35 -12.34
C MET A 361 -8.91 -17.51 -11.35
N GLU A 362 -9.98 -17.73 -10.59
CA GLU A 362 -10.12 -18.84 -9.63
C GLU A 362 -9.94 -20.20 -10.29
N GLU A 363 -10.38 -20.37 -11.55
CA GLU A 363 -10.16 -21.61 -12.31
C GLU A 363 -8.66 -21.94 -12.50
N TYR A 364 -7.76 -20.96 -12.40
CA TYR A 364 -6.33 -21.12 -12.57
C TYR A 364 -5.55 -21.09 -11.27
N PHE A 365 -6.20 -20.76 -10.14
CA PHE A 365 -5.52 -20.75 -8.86
C PHE A 365 -5.24 -22.18 -8.39
N ILE A 366 -4.01 -22.38 -8.04
CA ILE A 366 -3.55 -23.60 -7.37
C ILE A 366 -3.79 -23.47 -5.86
N SER A 367 -3.82 -24.59 -5.15
CA SER A 367 -3.90 -24.53 -3.69
C SER A 367 -2.76 -23.69 -3.11
N ARG A 368 -3.01 -23.02 -2.00
CA ARG A 368 -2.01 -22.18 -1.31
C ARG A 368 -0.73 -22.96 -0.99
N GLU A 369 -0.86 -24.23 -0.60
CA GLU A 369 0.28 -25.10 -0.32
C GLU A 369 1.16 -25.30 -1.57
N ASN A 370 0.55 -25.65 -2.70
CA ASN A 370 1.26 -25.78 -3.98
C ASN A 370 1.88 -24.48 -4.44
N TYR A 371 1.20 -23.34 -4.22
CA TYR A 371 1.74 -22.03 -4.52
C TYR A 371 3.02 -21.78 -3.74
N HIS A 372 2.97 -21.93 -2.42
CA HIS A 372 4.12 -21.72 -1.54
C HIS A 372 5.29 -22.63 -1.87
N GLU A 373 5.04 -23.95 -2.01
CA GLU A 373 6.09 -24.93 -2.19
C GLU A 373 6.76 -24.86 -3.57
N LYS A 374 6.02 -24.58 -4.63
CA LYS A 374 6.50 -24.75 -6.00
C LYS A 374 6.71 -23.46 -6.77
N TYR A 375 5.93 -22.43 -6.49
CA TYR A 375 5.82 -21.26 -7.36
C TYR A 375 6.26 -19.95 -6.70
N GLU A 376 6.05 -19.78 -5.42
CA GLU A 376 6.22 -18.51 -4.72
C GLU A 376 7.63 -17.91 -4.92
N ALA A 377 8.68 -18.66 -4.61
CA ALA A 377 10.06 -18.18 -4.75
C ALA A 377 10.41 -17.83 -6.20
N ALA A 378 9.92 -18.64 -7.15
CA ALA A 378 10.14 -18.39 -8.56
C ALA A 378 9.41 -17.12 -9.03
N LEU A 379 8.16 -16.92 -8.60
CA LEU A 379 7.36 -15.74 -8.92
C LEU A 379 7.97 -14.46 -8.33
N MET A 380 8.43 -14.51 -7.10
CA MET A 380 9.11 -13.40 -6.46
C MET A 380 10.37 -12.98 -7.23
N ASP A 381 11.23 -13.93 -7.56
CA ASP A 381 12.46 -13.66 -8.33
C ASP A 381 12.15 -13.24 -9.78
N MET A 382 11.13 -13.82 -10.42
CA MET A 382 10.67 -13.39 -11.76
C MET A 382 10.16 -11.97 -11.76
N THR A 383 9.43 -11.56 -10.71
CA THR A 383 8.94 -10.19 -10.56
C THR A 383 10.09 -9.21 -10.35
N GLN A 384 11.08 -9.55 -9.53
CA GLN A 384 12.29 -8.73 -9.37
C GLN A 384 13.06 -8.58 -10.68
N CYS A 385 13.03 -9.57 -11.57
CA CYS A 385 13.69 -9.49 -12.87
C CYS A 385 13.13 -8.38 -13.77
N ALA A 386 11.88 -7.99 -13.62
CA ALA A 386 11.32 -6.87 -14.38
C ALA A 386 12.05 -5.55 -14.10
N PHE A 387 12.70 -5.44 -12.94
CA PHE A 387 13.44 -4.26 -12.47
C PHE A 387 14.97 -4.44 -12.51
N ILE A 388 15.47 -5.44 -13.24
CA ILE A 388 16.90 -5.76 -13.29
C ILE A 388 17.73 -4.71 -14.07
N ARG A 389 17.05 -3.88 -14.87
CA ARG A 389 17.63 -2.77 -15.63
C ARG A 389 17.36 -1.45 -14.94
N SER A 390 18.34 -0.54 -14.95
CA SER A 390 18.12 0.84 -14.52
C SER A 390 17.28 1.62 -15.52
N GLU A 391 16.65 2.69 -15.07
CA GLU A 391 15.90 3.60 -15.93
C GLU A 391 16.79 4.18 -17.04
N GLU A 392 18.02 4.55 -16.71
CA GLU A 392 18.99 5.05 -17.69
C GLU A 392 19.25 4.01 -18.78
N GLU A 393 19.47 2.74 -18.42
CA GLU A 393 19.67 1.65 -19.37
C GLU A 393 18.42 1.38 -20.21
N VAL A 394 17.24 1.55 -19.63
CA VAL A 394 15.95 1.45 -20.35
C VAL A 394 15.80 2.64 -21.32
N THR A 395 16.09 3.86 -20.87
CA THR A 395 15.97 5.08 -21.67
C THR A 395 16.98 5.10 -22.83
N GLN A 396 18.20 4.65 -22.57
CA GLN A 396 19.26 4.55 -23.59
C GLN A 396 19.11 3.32 -24.50
N ASN A 397 18.07 2.51 -24.32
CA ASN A 397 17.89 1.23 -25.01
C ASN A 397 19.11 0.29 -24.90
N LYS A 398 19.88 0.39 -23.80
CA LYS A 398 21.03 -0.48 -23.58
C LYS A 398 20.57 -1.93 -23.51
N VAL A 399 21.12 -2.79 -24.34
CA VAL A 399 20.90 -4.23 -24.31
C VAL A 399 21.90 -4.84 -23.34
N LEU A 400 21.40 -5.55 -22.32
CA LEU A 400 22.25 -6.33 -21.42
C LEU A 400 22.74 -7.57 -22.15
N ASP A 401 24.03 -7.85 -22.08
CA ASP A 401 24.55 -9.14 -22.52
C ASP A 401 24.25 -10.26 -21.51
N ASP A 402 24.40 -11.52 -21.97
CA ASP A 402 24.11 -12.68 -21.14
C ASP A 402 24.92 -12.70 -19.82
N GLY A 403 26.15 -12.16 -19.84
CA GLY A 403 27.02 -12.08 -18.66
C GLY A 403 26.50 -11.05 -17.63
N GLU A 404 26.06 -9.89 -18.11
CA GLU A 404 25.41 -8.87 -17.25
C GLU A 404 24.12 -9.40 -16.65
N VAL A 405 23.27 -10.08 -17.43
CA VAL A 405 22.04 -10.72 -16.95
C VAL A 405 22.34 -11.76 -15.88
N ILE A 406 23.31 -12.66 -16.11
CA ILE A 406 23.72 -13.67 -15.13
C ILE A 406 24.17 -13.03 -13.83
N GLN A 407 24.99 -11.99 -13.91
CA GLN A 407 25.49 -11.31 -12.70
C GLN A 407 24.34 -10.69 -11.89
N ARG A 408 23.40 -10.05 -12.54
CA ARG A 408 22.26 -9.41 -11.88
C ARG A 408 21.31 -10.42 -11.29
N LEU A 409 20.98 -11.51 -12.01
CA LEU A 409 20.17 -12.61 -11.46
C LEU A 409 20.75 -13.19 -10.17
N ARG A 410 22.06 -13.24 -10.04
CA ARG A 410 22.73 -13.70 -8.81
C ARG A 410 22.60 -12.75 -7.62
N THR A 411 22.06 -11.56 -7.80
CA THR A 411 21.74 -10.64 -6.70
C THR A 411 20.34 -10.87 -6.13
N LEU A 412 19.47 -11.57 -6.87
CA LEU A 412 18.11 -11.87 -6.43
C LEU A 412 18.12 -12.77 -5.19
N THR A 413 17.09 -12.60 -4.34
CA THR A 413 17.03 -13.18 -3.00
C THR A 413 17.26 -14.68 -2.98
N HIS A 414 16.60 -15.42 -3.86
CA HIS A 414 16.66 -16.89 -3.87
C HIS A 414 17.71 -17.43 -4.83
N LEU A 415 18.06 -16.70 -5.90
CA LEU A 415 19.04 -17.14 -6.89
C LEU A 415 20.50 -16.95 -6.43
N LYS A 416 20.76 -16.07 -5.45
CA LYS A 416 22.13 -15.74 -4.99
C LYS A 416 22.96 -16.94 -4.54
N ASN A 417 22.31 -17.98 -4.05
CA ASN A 417 22.94 -19.22 -3.59
C ASN A 417 22.92 -20.35 -4.66
N MET A 418 22.35 -20.09 -5.82
CA MET A 418 22.22 -21.08 -6.89
C MET A 418 23.57 -21.20 -7.65
N ASP A 419 23.84 -22.41 -8.15
CA ASP A 419 25.05 -22.68 -8.94
C ASP A 419 25.12 -21.75 -10.15
N TYR A 420 26.27 -21.10 -10.32
CA TYR A 420 26.56 -20.21 -11.44
C TYR A 420 26.30 -20.89 -12.79
N TRP A 421 26.71 -22.13 -12.97
CA TRP A 421 26.52 -22.85 -14.21
C TRP A 421 25.05 -23.16 -14.52
N LYS A 422 24.24 -23.35 -13.46
CA LYS A 422 22.79 -23.52 -13.63
C LYS A 422 22.14 -22.24 -14.16
N ILE A 423 22.48 -21.10 -13.56
CA ILE A 423 21.98 -19.79 -14.02
C ILE A 423 22.47 -19.48 -15.44
N SER A 424 23.77 -19.71 -15.73
CA SER A 424 24.33 -19.47 -17.07
C SER A 424 23.63 -20.29 -18.15
N ARG A 425 23.38 -21.57 -17.90
CA ARG A 425 22.65 -22.44 -18.85
C ARG A 425 21.22 -21.99 -19.05
N ALA A 426 20.54 -21.54 -17.96
CA ALA A 426 19.19 -21.03 -18.03
C ALA A 426 19.10 -19.74 -18.86
N VAL A 427 20.04 -18.79 -18.66
CA VAL A 427 20.11 -17.55 -19.44
C VAL A 427 20.38 -17.85 -20.91
N TRP A 428 21.33 -18.74 -21.23
CA TRP A 428 21.63 -19.11 -22.61
C TRP A 428 20.42 -19.76 -23.29
N ALA A 429 19.72 -20.69 -22.60
CA ALA A 429 18.51 -21.32 -23.10
C ALA A 429 17.38 -20.30 -23.31
N ALA A 430 17.15 -19.41 -22.36
CA ALA A 430 16.15 -18.33 -22.44
C ALA A 430 16.44 -17.39 -23.63
N SER A 431 17.71 -16.97 -23.82
CA SER A 431 18.12 -16.15 -24.95
C SER A 431 17.90 -16.84 -26.29
N THR A 432 18.12 -18.16 -26.35
CA THR A 432 17.91 -18.96 -27.56
C THR A 432 16.43 -19.12 -27.86
N MET A 433 15.62 -19.42 -26.85
CA MET A 433 14.15 -19.55 -26.97
C MET A 433 13.52 -18.22 -27.36
N SER A 434 13.91 -17.13 -26.73
CA SER A 434 13.42 -15.79 -27.05
C SER A 434 13.68 -15.44 -28.50
N ARG A 435 14.89 -15.67 -29.01
CA ARG A 435 15.23 -15.45 -30.43
C ARG A 435 14.42 -16.31 -31.38
N ALA A 436 14.10 -17.56 -31.03
CA ALA A 436 13.29 -18.45 -31.84
C ALA A 436 11.82 -18.03 -31.90
N VAL A 437 11.27 -17.56 -30.76
CA VAL A 437 9.89 -17.04 -30.69
C VAL A 437 9.77 -15.74 -31.49
N LEU A 438 10.73 -14.84 -31.36
CA LEU A 438 10.73 -13.54 -32.04
C LEU A 438 10.85 -13.65 -33.56
N LYS A 439 11.48 -14.71 -34.08
CA LYS A 439 11.51 -14.99 -35.52
C LYS A 439 10.15 -15.44 -36.08
N ARG A 440 9.23 -15.89 -35.22
CA ARG A 440 7.89 -16.37 -35.61
C ARG A 440 6.79 -15.33 -35.43
N VAL A 441 7.01 -14.36 -34.57
CA VAL A 441 6.12 -13.22 -34.34
C VAL A 441 6.69 -12.06 -35.12
N ASP A 442 5.87 -11.42 -35.95
CA ASP A 442 6.29 -10.28 -36.78
C ASP A 442 6.93 -9.22 -35.89
N ALA A 443 8.29 -9.24 -35.86
CA ALA A 443 9.08 -8.59 -34.82
C ALA A 443 9.08 -7.04 -34.92
N GLU A 444 8.52 -6.50 -36.00
CA GLU A 444 8.46 -5.03 -36.23
C GLU A 444 7.56 -4.29 -35.21
N ASN A 445 6.66 -5.02 -34.54
CA ASN A 445 5.70 -4.43 -33.59
C ASN A 445 5.95 -4.75 -32.11
N ILE A 446 6.99 -5.53 -31.77
CA ILE A 446 7.31 -5.80 -30.36
C ILE A 446 8.45 -4.84 -29.94
N PRO A 447 8.21 -3.92 -28.99
CA PRO A 447 9.27 -3.05 -28.50
C PRO A 447 10.47 -3.90 -28.01
N ILE A 448 11.68 -3.49 -28.37
CA ILE A 448 12.94 -4.11 -27.91
C ILE A 448 12.94 -4.30 -26.39
N ARG A 449 12.26 -3.43 -25.66
CA ARG A 449 12.03 -3.48 -24.19
C ARG A 449 11.38 -4.79 -23.73
N ALA A 450 10.37 -5.30 -24.44
CA ALA A 450 9.70 -6.54 -24.07
C ALA A 450 10.64 -7.75 -24.21
N GLN A 451 11.50 -7.77 -25.23
CA GLN A 451 12.47 -8.85 -25.42
C GLN A 451 13.50 -8.94 -24.29
N GLN A 452 13.89 -7.80 -23.74
CA GLN A 452 14.93 -7.71 -22.70
C GLN A 452 14.40 -8.04 -21.31
N ILE A 453 13.09 -7.93 -21.10
CA ILE A 453 12.40 -8.38 -19.87
C ILE A 453 12.13 -9.87 -19.93
N VAL A 454 11.79 -10.40 -21.11
CA VAL A 454 11.41 -11.81 -21.27
C VAL A 454 12.57 -12.77 -20.98
N VAL A 455 13.80 -12.43 -21.39
CA VAL A 455 14.96 -13.33 -21.19
C VAL A 455 15.28 -13.56 -19.71
N PRO A 456 15.41 -12.53 -18.85
CA PRO A 456 15.60 -12.75 -17.41
C PRO A 456 14.47 -13.56 -16.77
N ILE A 457 13.22 -13.25 -17.09
CA ILE A 457 12.04 -13.94 -16.54
C ILE A 457 12.05 -15.42 -16.92
N LEU A 458 12.26 -15.75 -18.19
CA LEU A 458 12.37 -17.14 -18.66
C LEU A 458 13.56 -17.86 -18.02
N ALA A 459 14.71 -17.18 -17.87
CA ALA A 459 15.89 -17.74 -17.22
C ALA A 459 15.60 -18.13 -15.77
N VAL A 460 14.90 -17.30 -15.01
CA VAL A 460 14.48 -17.62 -13.65
C VAL A 460 13.56 -18.84 -13.64
N GLY A 461 12.52 -18.86 -14.46
CA GLY A 461 11.63 -20.03 -14.57
C GLY A 461 12.41 -21.34 -14.85
N LEU A 462 13.38 -21.30 -15.78
CA LEU A 462 14.25 -22.43 -16.07
C LEU A 462 15.18 -22.80 -14.89
N CYS A 463 15.66 -21.81 -14.13
CA CYS A 463 16.44 -22.06 -12.92
C CYS A 463 15.66 -22.88 -11.88
N TYR A 464 14.38 -22.61 -11.75
CA TYR A 464 13.48 -23.32 -10.82
C TYR A 464 12.98 -24.65 -11.39
N GLY A 465 13.25 -24.94 -12.65
CA GLY A 465 12.77 -26.17 -13.31
C GLY A 465 11.26 -26.19 -13.48
N LEU A 466 10.64 -25.03 -13.62
CA LEU A 466 9.22 -24.92 -13.91
C LEU A 466 8.93 -25.51 -15.28
N GLU A 467 7.91 -26.33 -15.37
CA GLU A 467 7.45 -26.90 -16.64
C GLU A 467 7.00 -25.80 -17.61
N SER A 468 7.15 -26.05 -18.91
CA SER A 468 6.91 -25.03 -19.94
C SER A 468 5.51 -24.40 -19.88
N GLU A 469 4.51 -25.15 -19.40
CA GLU A 469 3.13 -24.68 -19.24
C GLU A 469 3.01 -23.69 -18.08
N ALA A 470 3.63 -23.96 -16.93
CA ALA A 470 3.65 -23.07 -15.78
C ALA A 470 4.45 -21.79 -16.11
N VAL A 471 5.60 -21.91 -16.76
CA VAL A 471 6.39 -20.75 -17.24
C VAL A 471 5.59 -19.93 -18.24
N SER A 472 4.84 -20.58 -19.14
CA SER A 472 3.97 -19.90 -20.10
C SER A 472 2.82 -19.17 -19.42
N LEU A 473 2.20 -19.78 -18.41
CA LEU A 473 1.11 -19.19 -17.63
C LEU A 473 1.61 -17.96 -16.87
N ILE A 474 2.72 -18.10 -16.14
CA ILE A 474 3.35 -17.03 -15.37
C ILE A 474 3.85 -15.91 -16.29
N ALA A 475 4.49 -16.26 -17.42
CA ALA A 475 4.88 -15.28 -18.41
C ALA A 475 3.66 -14.56 -19.02
N LYS A 476 2.54 -15.25 -19.22
CA LYS A 476 1.28 -14.61 -19.62
C LYS A 476 0.77 -13.63 -18.55
N TYR A 477 0.84 -13.96 -17.26
CA TYR A 477 0.43 -13.06 -16.18
C TYR A 477 1.37 -11.86 -16.06
N ILE A 478 2.67 -12.07 -16.09
CA ILE A 478 3.65 -10.97 -16.06
C ILE A 478 3.60 -10.15 -17.36
N LEU A 479 3.43 -10.80 -18.51
CA LEU A 479 3.23 -10.13 -19.80
C LEU A 479 1.84 -9.47 -19.90
N MET A 480 0.82 -9.97 -19.21
CA MET A 480 -0.45 -9.26 -19.06
C MET A 480 -0.26 -7.93 -18.33
N PHE A 481 0.50 -7.92 -17.25
CA PHE A 481 0.86 -6.66 -16.57
C PHE A 481 1.76 -5.75 -17.43
N VAL A 482 2.68 -6.33 -18.19
CA VAL A 482 3.66 -5.56 -19.00
C VAL A 482 3.16 -5.24 -20.42
N ALA A 483 2.29 -6.06 -20.99
CA ALA A 483 1.90 -5.95 -22.40
C ALA A 483 0.42 -5.76 -22.66
N MET A 484 -0.41 -5.52 -21.66
CA MET A 484 -1.85 -5.14 -21.70
C MET A 484 -2.64 -5.29 -23.05
N LYS A 485 -1.97 -5.77 -24.09
CA LYS A 485 -2.51 -5.89 -25.46
C LYS A 485 -3.24 -7.21 -25.76
N SER A 486 -3.20 -8.17 -24.82
CA SER A 486 -3.83 -9.48 -25.01
C SER A 486 -4.74 -9.93 -23.87
N ALA A 487 -4.94 -9.07 -22.87
CA ALA A 487 -5.92 -9.33 -21.83
C ALA A 487 -7.35 -9.05 -22.34
N PRO A 488 -8.36 -9.79 -21.89
CA PRO A 488 -9.74 -9.40 -22.09
C PRO A 488 -9.97 -7.95 -21.60
N ASP A 489 -10.76 -7.17 -22.33
CA ASP A 489 -11.04 -5.76 -21.99
C ASP A 489 -11.49 -5.60 -20.53
N ASP A 490 -12.27 -6.54 -20.01
CA ASP A 490 -12.78 -6.54 -18.64
C ASP A 490 -11.65 -6.64 -17.60
N ALA A 491 -10.63 -7.48 -17.83
CA ALA A 491 -9.48 -7.61 -16.94
C ALA A 491 -8.62 -6.33 -16.94
N ILE A 492 -8.51 -5.67 -18.09
CA ILE A 492 -7.83 -4.38 -18.20
C ILE A 492 -8.60 -3.31 -17.44
N ARG A 493 -9.94 -3.29 -17.57
CA ARG A 493 -10.81 -2.35 -16.86
C ARG A 493 -10.75 -2.55 -15.34
N ALA A 494 -10.84 -3.79 -14.87
CA ALA A 494 -10.74 -4.13 -13.45
C ALA A 494 -9.36 -3.73 -12.86
N ALA A 495 -8.27 -3.93 -13.61
CA ALA A 495 -6.95 -3.44 -13.22
C ALA A 495 -6.84 -1.91 -13.30
N PHE A 496 -7.51 -1.28 -14.26
CA PHE A 496 -7.56 0.17 -14.38
C PHE A 496 -8.29 0.83 -13.19
N CYS A 497 -9.26 0.17 -12.59
CA CYS A 497 -9.94 0.64 -11.39
C CYS A 497 -8.98 0.79 -10.20
N HIS A 498 -7.79 0.17 -10.25
CA HIS A 498 -6.78 0.27 -9.22
C HIS A 498 -5.94 1.56 -9.26
N HIS A 499 -6.30 2.57 -10.01
CA HIS A 499 -5.64 3.88 -9.95
C HIS A 499 -6.29 4.74 -8.86
N CYS A 500 -5.47 5.48 -8.08
CA CYS A 500 -5.97 6.26 -6.95
C CYS A 500 -6.94 7.39 -7.38
N GLU A 501 -6.81 7.89 -8.62
CA GLU A 501 -7.72 8.88 -9.19
C GLU A 501 -9.16 8.37 -9.26
N ASN A 502 -9.34 7.07 -9.53
CA ASN A 502 -10.67 6.47 -9.55
C ASN A 502 -11.29 6.47 -8.16
N TYR A 503 -10.50 6.20 -7.13
CA TYR A 503 -10.96 6.27 -5.73
C TYR A 503 -11.29 7.70 -5.31
N ILE A 504 -10.47 8.69 -5.69
CA ILE A 504 -10.73 10.10 -5.42
C ILE A 504 -12.05 10.51 -6.05
N ALA A 505 -12.22 10.25 -7.35
CA ALA A 505 -13.42 10.64 -8.10
C ALA A 505 -14.68 9.94 -7.56
N LEU A 506 -14.61 8.61 -7.32
CA LEU A 506 -15.75 7.86 -6.78
C LEU A 506 -16.12 8.32 -5.36
N MET A 507 -15.13 8.57 -4.50
CA MET A 507 -15.40 9.08 -3.16
C MET A 507 -16.05 10.46 -3.18
N GLU A 508 -15.62 11.35 -4.07
CA GLU A 508 -16.25 12.66 -4.21
C GLU A 508 -17.65 12.58 -4.80
N TYR A 509 -17.84 11.72 -5.80
CA TYR A 509 -19.16 11.51 -6.40
C TYR A 509 -20.17 10.98 -5.39
N TYR A 510 -19.75 10.03 -4.56
CA TYR A 510 -20.63 9.36 -3.60
C TYR A 510 -20.62 9.96 -2.18
N ALA A 511 -19.66 10.80 -1.83
CA ALA A 511 -19.49 11.36 -0.48
C ALA A 511 -20.73 12.05 0.12
N PRO A 512 -21.66 12.66 -0.66
CA PRO A 512 -22.87 13.24 -0.07
C PRO A 512 -24.01 12.25 0.14
N SER A 513 -23.93 11.01 -0.38
CA SER A 513 -25.08 10.10 -0.35
C SER A 513 -24.98 9.12 0.83
N GLU A 514 -26.02 9.09 1.65
CA GLU A 514 -26.20 8.10 2.72
C GLU A 514 -26.23 6.64 2.21
N HIS A 515 -26.28 6.46 0.87
CA HIS A 515 -26.47 5.15 0.24
C HIS A 515 -25.17 4.38 -0.05
N CYS A 516 -24.00 5.01 0.00
CA CYS A 516 -22.76 4.41 -0.49
C CYS A 516 -21.91 3.67 0.54
N MET A 517 -22.27 3.72 1.79
CA MET A 517 -21.40 3.25 2.87
C MET A 517 -22.05 2.22 3.80
N GLU A 518 -23.07 1.51 3.36
CA GLU A 518 -23.54 0.34 4.10
C GLU A 518 -22.53 -0.79 3.92
N ALA A 519 -22.04 -1.31 5.06
CA ALA A 519 -21.25 -2.52 5.09
C ALA A 519 -22.11 -3.67 4.52
N THR A 520 -21.94 -3.97 3.25
CA THR A 520 -22.47 -5.20 2.69
C THR A 520 -21.57 -6.32 3.15
N THR A 521 -21.97 -7.01 4.20
CA THR A 521 -21.46 -8.36 4.48
C THR A 521 -21.80 -9.21 3.27
N ARG A 522 -20.82 -9.48 2.41
CA ARG A 522 -20.94 -10.56 1.44
C ARG A 522 -20.95 -11.87 2.25
N THR A 523 -22.11 -12.53 2.26
CA THR A 523 -22.26 -13.92 2.70
C THR A 523 -21.66 -14.85 1.68
#